data_4c53041f68a6ecc23619554d5f3faf07
#
_entry.id   4c53041f68a6ecc23619554d5f3faf07
#
_cell.length_a   1.000
_cell.length_b   1.000
_cell.length_c   1.000
_cell.angle_alpha   90.00
_cell.angle_beta   90.00
_cell.angle_gamma   90.00
#
_symmetry.space_group_name_H-M   'P 1'
#
loop_
_entity.id
_entity.type
_entity.pdbx_description
1 polymer ?
#
loop_
_entity_poly.entity_id
_entity_poly.type
_entity_poly.pdbx_seq_one_letter_code
_entity_poly.pdbx_strand_id
1 'polypeptide(L)'
;IAADLHDDLGAKLLTIVHTSESERISTLAREALEEMRLSVRGLTGKPVKLIDALGDWRAEVVGRLSQTGVEGEWSAPTEELPQTLSARAYVQTTRILREAVNNIIKHSGASRCSIRCSIESGDFLLKIQDNGKGIPLELDGRLDRGHGMASMKHRAKQLQGQCLVESGPGYGTVIRLTIPLEKHTLPA
;
A
#
# COMPACT_ATOMS: atom_id res chain seq x y z
N ILE A 1 -3.06 19.63 -18.42
CA ILE A 1 -2.54 18.36 -19.05
C ILE A 1 -2.83 17.17 -18.16
N ALA A 2 -2.39 17.14 -16.88
CA ALA A 2 -2.65 15.97 -16.00
C ALA A 2 -4.14 15.81 -15.67
N ALA A 3 -4.88 16.89 -15.47
CA ALA A 3 -6.33 16.86 -15.23
C ALA A 3 -7.10 16.43 -16.49
N ASP A 4 -6.78 16.96 -17.64
CA ASP A 4 -7.44 16.62 -18.91
C ASP A 4 -7.22 15.14 -19.27
N LEU A 5 -5.98 14.65 -19.08
CA LEU A 5 -5.66 13.24 -19.29
C LEU A 5 -6.43 12.34 -18.33
N HIS A 6 -6.61 12.77 -17.08
CA HIS A 6 -7.40 12.07 -16.08
C HIS A 6 -8.86 11.96 -16.49
N ASP A 7 -9.45 13.04 -16.98
CA ASP A 7 -10.85 13.08 -17.35
C ASP A 7 -11.13 12.23 -18.60
N ASP A 8 -10.28 12.32 -19.63
CA ASP A 8 -10.44 11.55 -20.86
C ASP A 8 -10.21 10.05 -20.66
N LEU A 9 -9.10 9.66 -20.02
CA LEU A 9 -8.81 8.26 -19.74
C LEU A 9 -9.79 7.68 -18.71
N GLY A 10 -10.15 8.48 -17.70
CA GLY A 10 -11.10 8.09 -16.68
C GLY A 10 -12.47 7.76 -17.27
N ALA A 11 -12.96 8.60 -18.17
CA ALA A 11 -14.24 8.36 -18.87
C ALA A 11 -14.21 7.09 -19.72
N LYS A 12 -13.10 6.83 -20.43
CA LYS A 12 -12.93 5.61 -21.25
C LYS A 12 -12.88 4.35 -20.37
N LEU A 13 -12.12 4.38 -19.28
CA LEU A 13 -12.05 3.25 -18.34
C LEU A 13 -13.40 2.98 -17.67
N LEU A 14 -14.12 4.01 -17.25
CA LEU A 14 -15.48 3.88 -16.71
C LEU A 14 -16.43 3.26 -17.74
N THR A 15 -16.33 3.67 -19.01
CA THR A 15 -17.12 3.06 -20.08
C THR A 15 -16.85 1.56 -20.17
N ILE A 16 -15.58 1.15 -20.17
CA ILE A 16 -15.21 -0.28 -20.20
C ILE A 16 -15.76 -1.01 -18.97
N VAL A 17 -15.67 -0.41 -17.76
CA VAL A 17 -16.23 -1.02 -16.54
C VAL A 17 -17.72 -1.31 -16.66
N HIS A 18 -18.47 -0.39 -17.28
CA HIS A 18 -19.93 -0.49 -17.36
C HIS A 18 -20.45 -1.26 -18.57
N THR A 19 -19.69 -1.32 -19.67
CA THR A 19 -20.13 -1.94 -20.92
C THR A 19 -19.50 -3.31 -21.19
N SER A 20 -18.46 -3.69 -20.47
CA SER A 20 -17.82 -4.98 -20.68
C SER A 20 -18.67 -6.13 -20.13
N GLU A 21 -18.97 -7.10 -20.98
CA GLU A 21 -19.59 -8.37 -20.58
C GLU A 21 -18.61 -9.31 -19.85
N SER A 22 -17.31 -9.05 -19.95
CA SER A 22 -16.26 -9.81 -19.30
C SER A 22 -15.95 -9.21 -17.93
N GLU A 23 -16.24 -9.93 -16.87
CA GLU A 23 -15.91 -9.55 -15.49
C GLU A 23 -14.40 -9.29 -15.30
N ARG A 24 -13.56 -10.08 -15.99
CA ARG A 24 -12.10 -9.87 -15.97
C ARG A 24 -11.69 -8.53 -16.55
N ILE A 25 -12.28 -8.13 -17.70
CA ILE A 25 -11.98 -6.84 -18.35
C ILE A 25 -12.49 -5.69 -17.49
N SER A 26 -13.69 -5.82 -16.96
CA SER A 26 -14.29 -4.83 -16.06
C SER A 26 -13.44 -4.63 -14.80
N THR A 27 -12.91 -5.70 -14.21
CA THR A 27 -12.01 -5.64 -13.05
C THR A 27 -10.69 -4.95 -13.39
N LEU A 28 -10.05 -5.31 -14.51
CA LEU A 28 -8.80 -4.68 -14.95
C LEU A 28 -8.98 -3.18 -15.23
N ALA A 29 -10.10 -2.80 -15.85
CA ALA A 29 -10.39 -1.40 -16.12
C ALA A 29 -10.60 -0.60 -14.81
N ARG A 30 -11.24 -1.20 -13.81
CA ARG A 30 -11.42 -0.60 -12.49
C ARG A 30 -10.08 -0.40 -11.77
N GLU A 31 -9.23 -1.43 -11.78
CA GLU A 31 -7.88 -1.36 -11.21
C GLU A 31 -7.04 -0.27 -11.89
N ALA A 32 -7.09 -0.17 -13.22
CA ALA A 32 -6.39 0.86 -13.98
C ALA A 32 -6.90 2.27 -13.65
N LEU A 33 -8.21 2.43 -13.47
CA LEU A 33 -8.82 3.70 -13.06
C LEU A 33 -8.35 4.14 -11.67
N GLU A 34 -8.30 3.21 -10.71
CA GLU A 34 -7.81 3.49 -9.35
C GLU A 34 -6.33 3.86 -9.36
N GLU A 35 -5.50 3.14 -10.11
CA GLU A 35 -4.07 3.44 -10.22
C GLU A 35 -3.82 4.80 -10.89
N MET A 36 -4.60 5.15 -11.90
CA MET A 36 -4.53 6.45 -12.54
C MET A 36 -4.91 7.58 -11.56
N ARG A 37 -6.00 7.42 -10.82
CA ARG A 37 -6.43 8.40 -9.80
C ARG A 37 -5.35 8.58 -8.72
N LEU A 38 -4.76 7.48 -8.28
CA LEU A 38 -3.68 7.51 -7.30
C LEU A 38 -2.44 8.24 -7.85
N SER A 39 -2.09 8.01 -9.13
CA SER A 39 -0.96 8.68 -9.79
C SER A 39 -1.17 10.19 -9.92
N VAL A 40 -2.35 10.61 -10.35
CA VAL A 40 -2.70 12.05 -10.45
C VAL A 40 -2.67 12.71 -9.08
N ARG A 41 -3.17 12.02 -8.04
CA ARG A 41 -3.10 12.52 -6.67
C ARG A 41 -1.66 12.77 -6.21
N GLY A 42 -0.73 11.89 -6.58
CA GLY A 42 0.70 12.03 -6.28
C GLY A 42 1.37 13.21 -6.97
N LEU A 43 0.89 13.60 -8.15
CA LEU A 43 1.44 14.71 -8.93
C LEU A 43 0.86 16.09 -8.51
N THR A 44 -0.42 16.13 -8.17
CA THR A 44 -1.18 17.38 -7.97
C THR A 44 -1.78 17.52 -6.59
N GLY A 45 -1.70 16.46 -5.76
CA GLY A 45 -2.40 16.37 -4.49
C GLY A 45 -1.78 17.22 -3.38
N LYS A 46 -2.64 17.69 -2.50
CA LYS A 46 -2.26 18.35 -1.25
C LYS A 46 -1.81 17.30 -0.22
N PRO A 47 -1.03 17.69 0.80
CA PRO A 47 -0.72 16.81 1.93
C PRO A 47 -1.98 16.20 2.53
N VAL A 48 -1.86 14.95 3.00
CA VAL A 48 -2.96 14.17 3.60
C VAL A 48 -2.70 14.07 5.10
N LYS A 49 -3.70 14.32 5.93
CA LYS A 49 -3.58 14.04 7.36
C LYS A 49 -3.31 12.57 7.59
N LEU A 50 -2.36 12.26 8.47
CA LEU A 50 -1.99 10.86 8.72
C LEU A 50 -3.19 10.04 9.23
N ILE A 51 -4.03 10.63 10.06
CA ILE A 51 -5.24 9.97 10.57
C ILE A 51 -6.20 9.56 9.45
N ASP A 52 -6.38 10.41 8.43
CA ASP A 52 -7.24 10.11 7.28
C ASP A 52 -6.63 8.99 6.43
N ALA A 53 -5.30 9.05 6.21
CA ALA A 53 -4.58 8.00 5.49
C ALA A 53 -4.69 6.63 6.19
N LEU A 54 -4.58 6.60 7.53
CA LEU A 54 -4.74 5.38 8.32
C LEU A 54 -6.16 4.79 8.18
N GLY A 55 -7.18 5.64 8.16
CA GLY A 55 -8.56 5.24 7.93
C GLY A 55 -8.77 4.61 6.56
N ASP A 56 -8.28 5.27 5.51
CA ASP A 56 -8.35 4.81 4.12
C ASP A 56 -7.65 3.44 3.95
N TRP A 57 -6.42 3.33 4.45
CA TRP A 57 -5.63 2.10 4.36
C TRP A 57 -6.26 0.94 5.13
N ARG A 58 -6.78 1.22 6.35
CA ARG A 58 -7.49 0.20 7.13
C ARG A 58 -8.68 -0.35 6.34
N ALA A 59 -9.53 0.52 5.83
CA ALA A 59 -10.72 0.12 5.09
C ALA A 59 -10.36 -0.74 3.86
N GLU A 60 -9.37 -0.30 3.07
CA GLU A 60 -8.93 -1.03 1.88
C GLU A 60 -8.30 -2.38 2.22
N VAL A 61 -7.33 -2.39 3.14
CA VAL A 61 -6.55 -3.61 3.44
C VAL A 61 -7.40 -4.66 4.13
N VAL A 62 -8.13 -4.29 5.19
CA VAL A 62 -8.98 -5.24 5.92
C VAL A 62 -10.09 -5.76 5.03
N GLY A 63 -10.70 -4.89 4.21
CA GLY A 63 -11.73 -5.30 3.25
C GLY A 63 -11.22 -6.32 2.24
N ARG A 64 -10.05 -6.10 1.65
CA ARG A 64 -9.45 -7.02 0.68
C ARG A 64 -9.06 -8.37 1.29
N LEU A 65 -8.47 -8.37 2.48
CA LEU A 65 -8.13 -9.61 3.20
C LEU A 65 -9.38 -10.41 3.53
N SER A 66 -10.42 -9.75 4.06
CA SER A 66 -11.69 -10.39 4.40
C SER A 66 -12.37 -11.07 3.20
N GLN A 67 -12.35 -10.42 2.02
CA GLN A 67 -12.92 -10.98 0.79
C GLN A 67 -12.25 -12.27 0.33
N THR A 68 -11.01 -12.51 0.76
CA THR A 68 -10.21 -13.69 0.40
C THR A 68 -10.10 -14.70 1.54
N GLY A 69 -10.84 -14.50 2.63
CA GLY A 69 -10.86 -15.41 3.78
C GLY A 69 -9.64 -15.29 4.70
N VAL A 70 -8.85 -14.23 4.57
CA VAL A 70 -7.73 -13.92 5.46
C VAL A 70 -8.22 -12.97 6.57
N GLU A 71 -8.03 -13.37 7.83
CA GLU A 71 -8.34 -12.51 8.96
C GLU A 71 -7.34 -11.36 9.05
N GLY A 72 -7.80 -10.12 8.90
CA GLY A 72 -6.99 -8.92 8.96
C GLY A 72 -7.10 -8.22 10.31
N GLU A 73 -6.01 -8.17 11.08
CA GLU A 73 -5.91 -7.40 12.33
C GLU A 73 -5.24 -6.06 12.06
N TRP A 74 -5.91 -4.95 12.41
CA TRP A 74 -5.37 -3.60 12.25
C TRP A 74 -5.18 -2.92 13.59
N SER A 75 -3.99 -2.39 13.83
CA SER A 75 -3.64 -1.60 15.01
C SER A 75 -2.93 -0.32 14.58
N ALA A 76 -3.46 0.82 14.99
CA ALA A 76 -2.89 2.14 14.74
C ALA A 76 -3.16 3.06 15.94
N PRO A 77 -2.40 4.15 16.13
CA PRO A 77 -2.69 5.15 17.13
C PRO A 77 -4.10 5.72 16.94
N THR A 78 -4.82 5.89 18.03
CA THR A 78 -6.19 6.44 18.05
C THR A 78 -6.25 7.89 18.53
N GLU A 79 -5.13 8.43 18.97
CA GLU A 79 -5.02 9.82 19.41
C GLU A 79 -5.02 10.78 18.22
N GLU A 80 -5.28 12.06 18.47
CA GLU A 80 -5.12 13.08 17.42
C GLU A 80 -3.69 13.11 16.93
N LEU A 81 -3.53 12.82 15.64
CA LEU A 81 -2.24 12.84 14.96
C LEU A 81 -2.13 14.13 14.15
N PRO A 82 -1.31 15.11 14.57
CA PRO A 82 -1.12 16.36 13.84
C PRO A 82 -0.30 16.18 12.57
N GLN A 83 0.32 15.01 12.38
CA GLN A 83 1.21 14.75 11.27
C GLN A 83 0.46 14.65 9.95
N THR A 84 1.15 15.07 8.90
CA THR A 84 0.69 14.95 7.53
C THR A 84 1.68 14.14 6.70
N LEU A 85 1.17 13.52 5.67
CA LEU A 85 1.95 12.90 4.61
C LEU A 85 1.91 13.79 3.37
N SER A 86 3.03 13.96 2.69
CA SER A 86 2.98 14.51 1.33
C SER A 86 2.09 13.61 0.45
N ALA A 87 1.49 14.19 -0.58
CA ALA A 87 0.71 13.40 -1.54
C ALA A 87 1.52 12.24 -2.12
N ARG A 88 2.81 12.47 -2.38
CA ARG A 88 3.74 11.44 -2.84
C ARG A 88 3.93 10.33 -1.81
N ALA A 89 4.12 10.67 -0.53
CA ALA A 89 4.28 9.69 0.54
C ALA A 89 3.01 8.83 0.68
N TYR A 90 1.83 9.45 0.66
CA TYR A 90 0.55 8.74 0.67
C TYR A 90 0.44 7.75 -0.49
N VAL A 91 0.74 8.18 -1.72
CA VAL A 91 0.64 7.34 -2.92
C VAL A 91 1.62 6.17 -2.88
N GLN A 92 2.88 6.43 -2.56
CA GLN A 92 3.88 5.34 -2.54
C GLN A 92 3.62 4.36 -1.40
N THR A 93 3.17 4.82 -0.24
CA THR A 93 2.78 3.93 0.87
C THR A 93 1.57 3.09 0.50
N THR A 94 0.56 3.66 -0.14
CA THR A 94 -0.61 2.93 -0.64
C THR A 94 -0.18 1.81 -1.60
N ARG A 95 0.74 2.09 -2.52
CA ARG A 95 1.26 1.09 -3.46
C ARG A 95 2.04 -0.02 -2.77
N ILE A 96 2.84 0.31 -1.75
CA ILE A 96 3.56 -0.68 -0.94
C ILE A 96 2.56 -1.58 -0.21
N LEU A 97 1.54 -1.02 0.42
CA LEU A 97 0.48 -1.76 1.10
C LEU A 97 -0.27 -2.70 0.14
N ARG A 98 -0.65 -2.21 -1.04
CA ARG A 98 -1.33 -3.01 -2.06
C ARG A 98 -0.49 -4.17 -2.53
N GLU A 99 0.80 -3.95 -2.77
CA GLU A 99 1.73 -5.01 -3.17
C GLU A 99 1.92 -6.05 -2.07
N ALA A 100 2.10 -5.61 -0.82
CA ALA A 100 2.22 -6.51 0.32
C ALA A 100 0.97 -7.40 0.49
N VAL A 101 -0.22 -6.80 0.43
CA VAL A 101 -1.49 -7.52 0.54
C VAL A 101 -1.71 -8.48 -0.63
N ASN A 102 -1.36 -8.07 -1.86
CA ASN A 102 -1.39 -8.95 -3.03
C ASN A 102 -0.51 -10.19 -2.84
N ASN A 103 0.70 -9.99 -2.32
CA ASN A 103 1.61 -11.10 -2.07
C ASN A 103 1.07 -12.06 -1.01
N ILE A 104 0.44 -11.54 0.04
CA ILE A 104 -0.21 -12.36 1.05
C ILE A 104 -1.35 -13.19 0.41
N ILE A 105 -2.26 -12.54 -0.30
CA ILE A 105 -3.42 -13.20 -0.91
C ILE A 105 -3.01 -14.26 -1.93
N LYS A 106 -2.04 -13.94 -2.79
CA LYS A 106 -1.68 -14.81 -3.91
C LYS A 106 -0.68 -15.91 -3.56
N HIS A 107 0.20 -15.65 -2.59
CA HIS A 107 1.41 -16.48 -2.43
C HIS A 107 1.64 -17.04 -1.04
N SER A 108 1.09 -16.44 0.01
CA SER A 108 1.44 -16.85 1.37
C SER A 108 0.69 -18.09 1.87
N GLY A 109 -0.54 -18.29 1.44
CA GLY A 109 -1.45 -19.29 2.03
C GLY A 109 -1.81 -18.96 3.49
N ALA A 110 -1.65 -17.70 3.91
CA ALA A 110 -1.93 -17.27 5.26
C ALA A 110 -3.42 -17.30 5.58
N SER A 111 -3.74 -17.58 6.84
CA SER A 111 -5.09 -17.42 7.40
C SER A 111 -5.25 -16.12 8.18
N ARG A 112 -4.15 -15.49 8.58
CA ARG A 112 -4.13 -14.25 9.36
C ARG A 112 -3.03 -13.31 8.90
N CYS A 113 -3.36 -12.02 8.91
CA CYS A 113 -2.42 -10.93 8.64
C CYS A 113 -2.61 -9.83 9.68
N SER A 114 -1.55 -9.42 10.36
CA SER A 114 -1.55 -8.29 11.29
C SER A 114 -0.84 -7.10 10.68
N ILE A 115 -1.47 -5.93 10.80
CA ILE A 115 -0.92 -4.65 10.38
C ILE A 115 -0.83 -3.75 11.60
N ARG A 116 0.36 -3.23 11.88
CA ARG A 116 0.62 -2.31 13.00
C ARG A 116 1.25 -1.03 12.49
N CYS A 117 0.65 0.09 12.86
CA CYS A 117 1.13 1.43 12.56
C CYS A 117 1.57 2.11 13.87
N SER A 118 2.71 2.78 13.85
CA SER A 118 3.20 3.60 14.97
C SER A 118 3.96 4.82 14.46
N ILE A 119 4.20 5.77 15.34
CA ILE A 119 5.07 6.92 15.09
C ILE A 119 6.16 6.88 16.14
N GLU A 120 7.41 6.84 15.70
CA GLU A 120 8.57 6.81 16.56
C GLU A 120 9.62 7.80 16.07
N SER A 121 10.07 8.68 16.94
CA SER A 121 11.12 9.67 16.63
C SER A 121 10.87 10.56 15.41
N GLY A 122 9.61 10.76 15.05
CA GLY A 122 9.21 11.57 13.88
C GLY A 122 9.06 10.77 12.60
N ASP A 123 9.25 9.46 12.64
CA ASP A 123 9.03 8.55 11.52
C ASP A 123 7.70 7.80 11.68
N PHE A 124 7.05 7.55 10.57
CA PHE A 124 5.93 6.62 10.48
C PHE A 124 6.45 5.21 10.24
N LEU A 125 6.05 4.30 11.10
CA LEU A 125 6.39 2.88 11.01
C LEU A 125 5.15 2.07 10.70
N LEU A 126 5.29 1.19 9.71
CA LEU A 126 4.25 0.25 9.31
C LEU A 126 4.84 -1.16 9.30
N LYS A 127 4.29 -2.05 10.11
CA LYS A 127 4.65 -3.48 10.13
C LYS A 127 3.47 -4.29 9.62
N ILE A 128 3.71 -5.12 8.60
CA ILE A 128 2.77 -6.10 8.06
C ILE A 128 3.35 -7.48 8.30
N GLN A 129 2.58 -8.37 8.89
CA GLN A 129 3.02 -9.73 9.20
C GLN A 129 1.91 -10.73 8.88
N ASP A 130 2.20 -11.71 8.05
CA ASP A 130 1.34 -12.85 7.80
C ASP A 130 1.84 -14.12 8.53
N ASN A 131 0.95 -15.09 8.69
CA ASN A 131 1.26 -16.40 9.26
C ASN A 131 1.37 -17.50 8.18
N GLY A 132 1.69 -17.12 6.95
CA GLY A 132 1.78 -18.06 5.84
C GLY A 132 3.05 -18.88 5.81
N LYS A 133 3.30 -19.51 4.68
CA LYS A 133 4.46 -20.40 4.48
C LYS A 133 5.81 -19.67 4.41
N GLY A 134 5.80 -18.36 4.33
CA GLY A 134 7.01 -17.56 4.09
C GLY A 134 7.53 -17.71 2.65
N ILE A 135 8.67 -17.07 2.41
CA ILE A 135 9.38 -17.13 1.14
C ILE A 135 10.45 -18.22 1.23
N PRO A 136 10.53 -19.18 0.30
CA PRO A 136 11.56 -20.21 0.33
C PRO A 136 12.97 -19.62 0.31
N LEU A 137 13.89 -20.16 1.12
CA LEU A 137 15.30 -19.73 1.21
C LEU A 137 16.02 -19.74 -0.15
N GLU A 138 15.64 -20.68 -1.02
CA GLU A 138 16.18 -20.79 -2.38
C GLU A 138 15.86 -19.55 -3.25
N LEU A 139 14.81 -18.82 -2.89
CA LEU A 139 14.41 -17.58 -3.52
C LEU A 139 14.97 -16.34 -2.82
N ASP A 140 15.58 -16.49 -1.64
CA ASP A 140 16.09 -15.37 -0.84
C ASP A 140 17.16 -14.57 -1.61
N GLY A 141 18.05 -15.26 -2.34
CA GLY A 141 18.97 -14.63 -3.29
C GLY A 141 18.32 -14.04 -4.55
N ARG A 142 17.02 -14.32 -4.78
CA ARG A 142 16.20 -13.78 -5.88
C ARG A 142 15.15 -12.78 -5.42
N LEU A 143 15.06 -12.51 -4.11
CA LEU A 143 14.12 -11.54 -3.54
C LEU A 143 14.29 -10.13 -4.14
N ASP A 144 15.50 -9.80 -4.57
CA ASP A 144 15.77 -8.56 -5.30
C ASP A 144 15.38 -8.63 -6.80
N ARG A 145 15.07 -9.82 -7.33
CA ARG A 145 14.62 -10.01 -8.72
C ARG A 145 13.12 -10.21 -8.87
N GLY A 146 12.39 -10.47 -7.77
CA GLY A 146 10.93 -10.44 -7.76
C GLY A 146 10.46 -8.99 -7.90
N HIS A 147 9.74 -8.68 -8.99
CA HIS A 147 9.32 -7.30 -9.32
C HIS A 147 8.58 -6.59 -8.16
N GLY A 148 7.84 -7.33 -7.32
CA GLY A 148 7.06 -6.77 -6.22
C GLY A 148 7.90 -6.27 -5.05
N MET A 149 8.83 -7.08 -4.53
CA MET A 149 9.65 -6.70 -3.37
C MET A 149 10.68 -5.64 -3.71
N ALA A 150 11.35 -5.77 -4.87
CA ALA A 150 12.24 -4.74 -5.38
C ALA A 150 11.49 -3.40 -5.58
N SER A 151 10.25 -3.46 -6.06
CA SER A 151 9.38 -2.29 -6.21
C SER A 151 9.05 -1.64 -4.87
N MET A 152 8.70 -2.42 -3.83
CA MET A 152 8.43 -1.88 -2.49
C MET A 152 9.67 -1.19 -1.89
N LYS A 153 10.85 -1.81 -1.97
CA LYS A 153 12.11 -1.23 -1.52
C LYS A 153 12.46 0.06 -2.27
N HIS A 154 12.29 0.06 -3.60
CA HIS A 154 12.54 1.23 -4.43
C HIS A 154 11.61 2.39 -4.07
N ARG A 155 10.30 2.13 -3.88
CA ARG A 155 9.32 3.14 -3.48
C ARG A 155 9.63 3.74 -2.12
N ALA A 156 10.04 2.92 -1.14
CA ALA A 156 10.45 3.40 0.18
C ALA A 156 11.68 4.33 0.09
N LYS A 157 12.67 3.96 -0.73
CA LYS A 157 13.84 4.82 -0.99
C LYS A 157 13.46 6.17 -1.60
N GLN A 158 12.48 6.20 -2.49
CA GLN A 158 11.99 7.46 -3.07
C GLN A 158 11.39 8.41 -2.02
N LEU A 159 11.01 7.90 -0.86
CA LEU A 159 10.49 8.65 0.29
C LEU A 159 11.56 8.92 1.34
N GLN A 160 12.84 8.67 1.05
CA GLN A 160 13.94 8.70 2.03
C GLN A 160 13.71 7.75 3.22
N GLY A 161 12.87 6.75 3.01
CA GLY A 161 12.52 5.72 3.96
C GLY A 161 13.19 4.38 3.65
N GLN A 162 12.77 3.36 4.36
CA GLN A 162 13.30 2.00 4.24
C GLN A 162 12.16 0.98 4.24
N CYS A 163 12.28 -0.05 3.42
CA CYS A 163 11.42 -1.22 3.44
C CYS A 163 12.28 -2.48 3.63
N LEU A 164 12.08 -3.16 4.74
CA LEU A 164 12.72 -4.43 5.07
C LEU A 164 11.72 -5.56 4.93
N VAL A 165 12.14 -6.67 4.34
CA VAL A 165 11.35 -7.88 4.20
C VAL A 165 12.11 -9.01 4.88
N GLU A 166 11.49 -9.60 5.89
CA GLU A 166 12.01 -10.75 6.63
C GLU A 166 11.05 -11.91 6.39
N SER A 167 11.56 -13.06 6.02
CA SER A 167 10.75 -14.24 5.78
C SER A 167 11.52 -15.51 6.13
N GLY A 168 10.79 -16.55 6.53
CA GLY A 168 11.38 -17.83 6.81
C GLY A 168 10.34 -18.94 6.80
N PRO A 169 10.75 -20.19 6.54
CA PRO A 169 9.85 -21.34 6.55
C PRO A 169 9.13 -21.46 7.90
N GLY A 170 7.79 -21.50 7.89
CA GLY A 170 6.97 -21.64 9.08
C GLY A 170 6.73 -20.37 9.91
N TYR A 171 7.34 -19.24 9.54
CA TYR A 171 7.17 -17.95 10.26
C TYR A 171 6.30 -16.93 9.48
N GLY A 172 6.00 -17.23 8.22
CA GLY A 172 5.37 -16.27 7.33
C GLY A 172 6.32 -15.18 6.86
N THR A 173 5.76 -14.04 6.51
CA THR A 173 6.53 -12.88 6.02
C THR A 173 6.26 -11.67 6.88
N VAL A 174 7.30 -10.91 7.19
CA VAL A 174 7.24 -9.62 7.89
C VAL A 174 7.79 -8.53 6.98
N ILE A 175 7.00 -7.51 6.75
CA ILE A 175 7.40 -6.29 6.02
C ILE A 175 7.42 -5.15 7.02
N ARG A 176 8.55 -4.43 7.09
CA ARG A 176 8.72 -3.23 7.93
C ARG A 176 9.00 -2.04 7.03
N LEU A 177 8.13 -1.07 7.06
CA LEU A 177 8.26 0.18 6.32
C LEU A 177 8.48 1.31 7.33
N THR A 178 9.51 2.12 7.10
CA THR A 178 9.80 3.34 7.86
C THR A 178 9.82 4.51 6.90
N ILE A 179 9.04 5.54 7.19
CA ILE A 179 8.91 6.75 6.35
C ILE A 179 9.06 7.98 7.22
N PRO A 180 9.99 8.92 6.90
CA PRO A 180 10.07 10.20 7.58
C PRO A 180 8.77 10.99 7.38
N LEU A 181 8.21 11.52 8.48
CA LEU A 181 7.07 12.42 8.43
C LEU A 181 7.55 13.86 8.29
N GLU A 182 6.88 14.61 7.42
CA GLU A 182 7.11 16.05 7.34
C GLU A 182 6.67 16.70 8.65
N LYS A 183 7.60 17.37 9.32
CA LYS A 183 7.27 18.20 10.48
C LYS A 183 6.47 19.39 9.96
N HIS A 184 5.23 19.54 10.38
CA HIS A 184 4.51 20.79 10.21
C HIS A 184 5.26 21.85 11.00
N THR A 185 6.05 22.67 10.34
CA THR A 185 6.42 23.99 10.86
C THR A 185 5.15 24.82 10.80
N LEU A 186 4.46 24.95 11.93
CA LEU A 186 3.48 26.03 12.09
C LEU A 186 4.21 27.31 11.76
N PRO A 187 3.68 28.17 10.85
CA PRO A 187 4.22 29.51 10.71
C PRO A 187 4.08 30.21 12.06
N ALA A 188 5.18 30.81 12.51
CA ALA A 188 5.23 31.63 13.72
C ALA A 188 4.30 32.84 13.59
#